data_6b6aca43c7184b386b5bf4050eeea063
#
_entry.id   6b6aca43c7184b386b5bf4050eeea063
#
_cell.length_a   1.000
_cell.length_b   1.000
_cell.length_c   1.000
_cell.angle_alpha   90.00
_cell.angle_beta   90.00
_cell.angle_gamma   90.00
#
_symmetry.space_group_name_H-M   'P 1'
#
loop_
_entity.id
_entity.type
_entity.pdbx_description
1 polymer ?
#
loop_
_entity_poly.entity_id
_entity_poly.type
_entity_poly.pdbx_seq_one_letter_code
_entity_poly.pdbx_strand_id
1 'polypeptide(L)'
;ISSRGARKGLTDTALRTADSGYLTRRLVDVSQDVIIRDDDCGCTEGIVVKAIMDGNRELESLHERLVGRFPLEAVLHPETGEVIASPDEMMTNEIADRIVSAGIKEVKIRSLITCKSRHGVCRKCYGSNLAFNEPVQVGEAVGIIAAQSIGEPGTQLTMRTFHTGGIAGGEDITQGLPRVEELFEARKPKQYAILSEIEGTVRFEEIKKSNHVVVTDPETLDERKYLIPYGFRLHEDIVEGAHVEKGQELTYGSKNPHDVLAILGEEAVYNYLIREVQFAYRTQGVDVNDKHIEVIVRQMLKKCTVDEAGDTNLVSGTMVDVAAVDEANEAIDKRIAGGEVNLKHATYIPILMGITKASLATDSFLSAASFQETTRVLTDAAIRGKSDPLIGLKENVIIGKLVPAGTGMEVFRDVDIVPSYFSAEGAEEIMNLEQLQKLLTSNTAE
;
A
#
# COMPACT_ATOMS: atom_id res chain seq x y z
N ILE A 1 -3.61 -46.25 -1.91
CA ILE A 1 -3.05 -45.00 -2.51
C ILE A 1 -3.82 -43.81 -1.99
N SER A 2 -5.16 -43.80 -2.01
CA SER A 2 -6.03 -42.70 -1.57
C SER A 2 -5.79 -42.27 -0.12
N SER A 3 -5.70 -43.23 0.83
CA SER A 3 -5.45 -42.95 2.27
C SER A 3 -4.12 -42.26 2.55
N ARG A 4 -3.04 -42.56 1.79
CA ARG A 4 -1.74 -41.90 1.92
C ARG A 4 -1.79 -40.48 1.40
N GLY A 5 -2.48 -40.24 0.27
CA GLY A 5 -2.71 -38.91 -0.27
C GLY A 5 -3.50 -38.01 0.68
N ALA A 6 -4.60 -38.53 1.26
CA ALA A 6 -5.39 -37.78 2.23
C ALA A 6 -4.61 -37.42 3.49
N ARG A 7 -3.81 -38.37 4.02
CA ARG A 7 -2.96 -38.12 5.20
C ARG A 7 -1.87 -37.09 4.90
N LYS A 8 -1.24 -37.16 3.73
CA LYS A 8 -0.26 -36.15 3.30
C LYS A 8 -0.91 -34.77 3.16
N GLY A 9 -2.10 -34.71 2.56
CA GLY A 9 -2.85 -33.45 2.45
C GLY A 9 -3.19 -32.82 3.80
N LEU A 10 -3.65 -33.62 4.77
CA LEU A 10 -3.92 -33.14 6.15
C LEU A 10 -2.65 -32.61 6.84
N THR A 11 -1.52 -33.32 6.71
CA THR A 11 -0.25 -32.89 7.30
C THR A 11 0.27 -31.61 6.68
N ASP A 12 0.23 -31.49 5.36
CA ASP A 12 0.66 -30.31 4.65
C ASP A 12 -0.22 -29.09 4.98
N THR A 13 -1.54 -29.28 5.11
CA THR A 13 -2.47 -28.23 5.54
C THR A 13 -2.11 -27.74 6.95
N ALA A 14 -1.87 -28.65 7.89
CA ALA A 14 -1.50 -28.29 9.25
C ALA A 14 -0.19 -27.49 9.32
N LEU A 15 0.81 -27.85 8.53
CA LEU A 15 2.10 -27.15 8.47
C LEU A 15 1.94 -25.74 7.84
N ARG A 16 1.19 -25.61 6.76
CA ARG A 16 1.01 -24.34 6.05
C ARG A 16 0.10 -23.34 6.81
N THR A 17 -0.71 -23.81 7.75
CA THR A 17 -1.46 -22.90 8.64
C THR A 17 -0.48 -22.01 9.44
N ALA A 18 0.69 -22.56 9.84
CA ALA A 18 1.71 -21.77 10.50
C ALA A 18 2.30 -20.68 9.60
N ASP A 19 2.51 -20.97 8.30
CA ASP A 19 3.02 -20.00 7.32
C ASP A 19 2.03 -18.85 7.11
N SER A 20 0.74 -19.17 6.98
CA SER A 20 -0.32 -18.18 6.90
C SER A 20 -0.38 -17.28 8.15
N GLY A 21 -0.29 -17.87 9.34
CA GLY A 21 -0.23 -17.12 10.60
C GLY A 21 1.00 -16.23 10.70
N TYR A 22 2.15 -16.71 10.23
CA TYR A 22 3.36 -15.90 10.20
C TYR A 22 3.30 -14.75 9.19
N LEU A 23 2.71 -14.96 8.00
CA LEU A 23 2.45 -13.88 7.06
C LEU A 23 1.55 -12.81 7.67
N THR A 24 0.43 -13.22 8.28
CA THR A 24 -0.51 -12.30 8.95
C THR A 24 0.20 -11.47 10.01
N ARG A 25 1.04 -12.08 10.85
CA ARG A 25 1.83 -11.38 11.85
C ARG A 25 2.72 -10.30 11.22
N ARG A 26 3.45 -10.63 10.13
CA ARG A 26 4.31 -9.66 9.43
C ARG A 26 3.51 -8.50 8.84
N LEU A 27 2.34 -8.80 8.27
CA LEU A 27 1.43 -7.78 7.75
C LEU A 27 0.93 -6.84 8.85
N VAL A 28 0.54 -7.36 10.02
CA VAL A 28 0.16 -6.54 11.18
C VAL A 28 1.33 -5.67 11.63
N ASP A 29 2.53 -6.23 11.72
CA ASP A 29 3.70 -5.48 12.20
C ASP A 29 4.09 -4.33 11.27
N VAL A 30 3.91 -4.47 9.94
CA VAL A 30 4.21 -3.39 8.98
C VAL A 30 3.14 -2.31 8.92
N SER A 31 1.87 -2.65 9.20
CA SER A 31 0.74 -1.73 8.99
C SER A 31 0.10 -1.19 10.27
N GLN A 32 0.59 -1.55 11.44
CA GLN A 32 0.01 -1.18 12.73
C GLN A 32 -0.07 0.33 13.02
N ASP A 33 0.78 1.11 12.37
CA ASP A 33 0.84 2.57 12.50
C ASP A 33 -0.14 3.30 11.56
N VAL A 34 -0.77 2.56 10.63
CA VAL A 34 -1.73 3.13 9.69
C VAL A 34 -3.11 3.26 10.32
N ILE A 35 -3.42 4.48 10.75
CA ILE A 35 -4.67 4.86 11.41
C ILE A 35 -5.25 6.04 10.64
N ILE A 36 -6.57 6.17 10.60
CA ILE A 36 -7.23 7.37 10.05
C ILE A 36 -7.01 8.52 11.03
N ARG A 37 -6.26 9.55 10.62
CA ARG A 37 -5.95 10.69 11.51
C ARG A 37 -6.60 11.99 11.08
N ASP A 38 -6.68 12.21 9.78
CA ASP A 38 -7.15 13.45 9.16
C ASP A 38 -8.45 13.23 8.40
N ASP A 39 -9.29 14.24 8.29
CA ASP A 39 -10.49 14.19 7.43
C ASP A 39 -10.09 14.31 5.96
N ASP A 40 -9.25 15.27 5.62
CA ASP A 40 -8.79 15.52 4.24
C ASP A 40 -7.33 15.99 4.23
N CYS A 41 -6.49 15.33 3.43
CA CYS A 41 -5.08 15.69 3.26
C CYS A 41 -4.86 16.74 2.14
N GLY A 42 -5.90 17.14 1.40
CA GLY A 42 -5.79 18.09 0.29
C GLY A 42 -4.94 17.60 -0.88
N CYS A 43 -4.83 16.28 -1.09
CA CYS A 43 -4.05 15.76 -2.22
C CYS A 43 -4.67 16.13 -3.56
N THR A 44 -3.82 16.53 -4.51
CA THR A 44 -4.17 16.90 -5.89
C THR A 44 -3.85 15.79 -6.89
N GLU A 45 -3.22 14.73 -6.42
CA GLU A 45 -2.83 13.58 -7.20
C GLU A 45 -3.72 12.39 -6.87
N GLY A 46 -4.01 11.57 -7.86
CA GLY A 46 -4.85 10.38 -7.72
C GLY A 46 -4.39 9.30 -8.67
N ILE A 47 -4.98 8.13 -8.55
CA ILE A 47 -4.66 6.96 -9.36
C ILE A 47 -5.79 6.72 -10.35
N VAL A 48 -5.42 6.38 -11.58
CA VAL A 48 -6.37 5.95 -12.62
C VAL A 48 -6.71 4.48 -12.40
N VAL A 49 -7.99 4.23 -12.14
CA VAL A 49 -8.52 2.88 -11.92
C VAL A 49 -9.27 2.41 -13.16
N LYS A 50 -8.95 1.18 -13.56
CA LYS A 50 -9.58 0.43 -14.66
C LYS A 50 -10.02 -0.93 -14.16
N ALA A 51 -10.86 -1.64 -14.90
CA ALA A 51 -11.12 -3.06 -14.65
C ALA A 51 -9.82 -3.87 -14.75
N ILE A 52 -9.63 -4.85 -13.87
CA ILE A 52 -8.48 -5.77 -13.93
C ILE A 52 -8.87 -6.93 -14.83
N MET A 53 -8.13 -7.06 -15.93
CA MET A 53 -8.35 -8.11 -16.93
C MET A 53 -7.24 -9.16 -16.88
N ASP A 54 -7.63 -10.43 -17.11
CA ASP A 54 -6.71 -11.54 -17.39
C ASP A 54 -7.06 -12.08 -18.78
N GLY A 55 -6.31 -11.65 -19.77
CA GLY A 55 -6.66 -11.87 -21.18
C GLY A 55 -8.05 -11.31 -21.49
N ASN A 56 -9.02 -12.19 -21.80
CA ASN A 56 -10.42 -11.83 -22.07
C ASN A 56 -11.34 -11.95 -20.86
N ARG A 57 -10.84 -12.41 -19.70
CA ARG A 57 -11.62 -12.58 -18.49
C ARG A 57 -11.45 -11.37 -17.59
N GLU A 58 -12.56 -10.81 -17.15
CA GLU A 58 -12.57 -9.78 -16.11
C GLU A 58 -12.37 -10.44 -14.73
N LEU A 59 -11.27 -10.08 -14.06
CA LEU A 59 -10.96 -10.53 -12.70
C LEU A 59 -11.67 -9.66 -11.65
N GLU A 60 -11.61 -8.35 -11.85
CA GLU A 60 -12.25 -7.38 -10.98
C GLU A 60 -12.88 -6.27 -11.82
N SER A 61 -14.18 -6.04 -11.59
CA SER A 61 -14.93 -5.04 -12.35
C SER A 61 -14.56 -3.62 -11.92
N LEU A 62 -14.70 -2.68 -12.87
CA LEU A 62 -14.56 -1.26 -12.54
C LEU A 62 -15.54 -0.83 -11.45
N HIS A 63 -16.77 -1.38 -11.45
CA HIS A 63 -17.78 -1.13 -10.42
C HIS A 63 -17.25 -1.45 -9.02
N GLU A 64 -16.73 -2.67 -8.80
CA GLU A 64 -16.20 -3.10 -7.50
C GLU A 64 -15.06 -2.21 -7.00
N ARG A 65 -14.21 -1.74 -7.89
CA ARG A 65 -13.07 -0.87 -7.58
C ARG A 65 -13.47 0.58 -7.27
N LEU A 66 -14.59 1.05 -7.78
CA LEU A 66 -15.09 2.41 -7.57
C LEU A 66 -15.91 2.55 -6.28
N VAL A 67 -16.66 1.51 -5.90
CA VAL A 67 -17.55 1.56 -4.74
C VAL A 67 -16.78 1.92 -3.47
N GLY A 68 -17.28 2.92 -2.74
CA GLY A 68 -16.70 3.39 -1.49
C GLY A 68 -15.41 4.20 -1.63
N ARG A 69 -15.09 4.72 -2.83
CA ARG A 69 -13.97 5.63 -3.09
C ARG A 69 -14.48 7.04 -3.35
N PHE A 70 -13.58 8.01 -3.24
CA PHE A 70 -13.83 9.38 -3.64
C PHE A 70 -13.14 9.65 -4.97
N PRO A 71 -13.83 10.24 -5.97
CA PRO A 71 -13.17 10.66 -7.19
C PRO A 71 -12.26 11.85 -6.90
N LEU A 72 -11.18 12.00 -7.65
CA LEU A 72 -10.30 13.17 -7.52
C LEU A 72 -10.91 14.40 -8.20
N GLU A 73 -11.52 14.17 -9.35
CA GLU A 73 -12.16 15.17 -10.20
C GLU A 73 -13.63 14.80 -10.43
N ALA A 74 -14.45 15.77 -10.80
CA ALA A 74 -15.84 15.49 -11.13
C ALA A 74 -15.93 14.54 -12.33
N VAL A 75 -16.64 13.43 -12.17
CA VAL A 75 -16.87 12.46 -13.23
C VAL A 75 -18.07 12.93 -14.05
N LEU A 76 -17.83 13.23 -15.32
CA LEU A 76 -18.85 13.75 -16.25
C LEU A 76 -19.36 12.64 -17.17
N HIS A 77 -20.65 12.69 -17.47
CA HIS A 77 -21.23 11.81 -18.47
C HIS A 77 -20.70 12.19 -19.88
N PRO A 78 -20.16 11.24 -20.67
CA PRO A 78 -19.49 11.58 -21.94
C PRO A 78 -20.41 12.20 -22.99
N GLU A 79 -21.72 11.90 -22.96
CA GLU A 79 -22.68 12.42 -23.95
C GLU A 79 -23.45 13.66 -23.45
N THR A 80 -23.88 13.67 -22.18
CA THR A 80 -24.74 14.72 -21.63
C THR A 80 -23.98 15.85 -20.95
N GLY A 81 -22.72 15.58 -20.52
CA GLY A 81 -21.93 16.51 -19.73
C GLY A 81 -22.42 16.71 -18.29
N GLU A 82 -23.42 15.95 -17.85
CA GLU A 82 -23.89 15.98 -16.46
C GLU A 82 -22.83 15.40 -15.51
N VAL A 83 -22.75 15.98 -14.31
CA VAL A 83 -21.88 15.44 -13.24
C VAL A 83 -22.52 14.19 -12.67
N ILE A 84 -21.86 13.04 -12.83
CA ILE A 84 -22.29 11.75 -12.25
C ILE A 84 -21.81 11.64 -10.81
N ALA A 85 -20.56 12.03 -10.52
CA ALA A 85 -19.96 12.00 -9.20
C ALA A 85 -19.16 13.27 -8.93
N SER A 86 -19.30 13.83 -7.72
CA SER A 86 -18.56 15.00 -7.25
C SER A 86 -17.33 14.56 -6.44
N PRO A 87 -16.23 15.34 -6.40
CA PRO A 87 -15.04 15.04 -5.58
C PRO A 87 -15.31 14.92 -4.08
N ASP A 88 -16.38 15.57 -3.59
CA ASP A 88 -16.74 15.54 -2.18
C ASP A 88 -17.75 14.43 -1.81
N GLU A 89 -18.25 13.72 -2.82
CA GLU A 89 -19.23 12.66 -2.66
C GLU A 89 -18.55 11.28 -2.79
N MET A 90 -18.83 10.39 -1.83
CA MET A 90 -18.36 9.01 -1.89
C MET A 90 -19.18 8.24 -2.94
N MET A 91 -18.50 7.53 -3.82
CA MET A 91 -19.15 6.71 -4.85
C MET A 91 -19.88 5.52 -4.21
N THR A 92 -21.21 5.58 -4.24
CA THR A 92 -22.10 4.50 -3.85
C THR A 92 -22.27 3.49 -4.98
N ASN A 93 -22.93 2.34 -4.72
CA ASN A 93 -23.27 1.36 -5.76
C ASN A 93 -24.04 2.00 -6.92
N GLU A 94 -25.02 2.87 -6.62
CA GLU A 94 -25.84 3.55 -7.64
C GLU A 94 -25.01 4.47 -8.54
N ILE A 95 -24.07 5.20 -7.95
CA ILE A 95 -23.15 6.09 -8.70
C ILE A 95 -22.21 5.25 -9.57
N ALA A 96 -21.66 4.16 -9.03
CA ALA A 96 -20.78 3.26 -9.77
C ALA A 96 -21.51 2.60 -10.94
N ASP A 97 -22.77 2.15 -10.76
CA ASP A 97 -23.59 1.62 -11.84
C ASP A 97 -23.85 2.66 -12.94
N ARG A 98 -24.09 3.91 -12.57
CA ARG A 98 -24.25 5.02 -13.55
C ARG A 98 -22.97 5.27 -14.34
N ILE A 99 -21.80 5.22 -13.69
CA ILE A 99 -20.49 5.39 -14.35
C ILE A 99 -20.25 4.28 -15.37
N VAL A 100 -20.47 3.03 -14.97
CA VAL A 100 -20.29 1.87 -15.87
C VAL A 100 -21.30 1.89 -17.02
N SER A 101 -22.57 2.23 -16.75
CA SER A 101 -23.62 2.35 -17.75
C SER A 101 -23.36 3.49 -18.76
N ALA A 102 -22.68 4.55 -18.34
CA ALA A 102 -22.25 5.65 -19.21
C ALA A 102 -21.06 5.26 -20.12
N GLY A 103 -20.52 4.02 -20.00
CA GLY A 103 -19.42 3.50 -20.83
C GLY A 103 -18.05 4.04 -20.46
N ILE A 104 -17.88 4.63 -19.28
CA ILE A 104 -16.59 5.12 -18.77
C ILE A 104 -15.74 3.92 -18.37
N LYS A 105 -14.54 3.80 -18.94
CA LYS A 105 -13.64 2.67 -18.71
C LYS A 105 -12.57 2.92 -17.65
N GLU A 106 -12.33 4.18 -17.34
CA GLU A 106 -11.31 4.60 -16.38
C GLU A 106 -11.76 5.82 -15.61
N VAL A 107 -11.45 5.85 -14.32
CA VAL A 107 -11.78 6.96 -13.42
C VAL A 107 -10.57 7.28 -12.56
N LYS A 108 -10.27 8.56 -12.39
CA LYS A 108 -9.21 9.03 -11.49
C LYS A 108 -9.78 9.19 -10.09
N ILE A 109 -9.30 8.35 -9.17
CA ILE A 109 -9.76 8.32 -7.79
C ILE A 109 -8.67 8.74 -6.81
N ARG A 110 -9.09 9.15 -5.62
CA ARG A 110 -8.19 9.33 -4.47
C ARG A 110 -7.75 7.96 -3.95
N SER A 111 -6.46 7.80 -3.70
CA SER A 111 -5.87 6.56 -3.19
C SER A 111 -5.05 6.81 -1.92
N LEU A 112 -4.82 5.73 -1.19
CA LEU A 112 -3.97 5.71 -0.02
C LEU A 112 -2.51 6.02 -0.34
N ILE A 113 -2.05 5.68 -1.55
CA ILE A 113 -0.65 5.88 -1.97
C ILE A 113 -0.33 7.35 -2.18
N THR A 114 -1.24 8.09 -2.82
CA THR A 114 -1.08 9.52 -3.05
C THR A 114 -1.49 10.39 -1.84
N CYS A 115 -1.85 9.75 -0.72
CA CYS A 115 -2.25 10.46 0.48
C CYS A 115 -1.07 11.19 1.15
N LYS A 116 -1.18 12.52 1.28
CA LYS A 116 -0.15 13.39 1.86
C LYS A 116 -0.17 13.44 3.40
N SER A 117 -1.04 12.66 4.07
CA SER A 117 -1.04 12.58 5.53
C SER A 117 0.26 11.96 6.04
N ARG A 118 0.94 12.66 6.95
CA ARG A 118 2.27 12.31 7.46
C ARG A 118 2.27 11.00 8.26
N HIS A 119 1.34 10.87 9.18
CA HIS A 119 1.19 9.69 10.03
C HIS A 119 -0.20 9.09 9.82
N GLY A 120 -0.24 7.90 9.23
CA GLY A 120 -1.50 7.27 8.89
C GLY A 120 -2.05 7.72 7.54
N VAL A 121 -3.35 7.85 7.40
CA VAL A 121 -4.07 8.19 6.17
C VAL A 121 -5.28 9.06 6.47
N CYS A 122 -5.77 9.82 5.49
CA CYS A 122 -6.97 10.63 5.67
C CYS A 122 -8.24 9.86 5.27
N ARG A 123 -9.37 10.32 5.80
CA ARG A 123 -10.71 9.76 5.58
C ARG A 123 -11.10 9.69 4.11
N LYS A 124 -10.90 10.78 3.34
CA LYS A 124 -11.26 10.84 1.92
C LYS A 124 -10.40 9.91 1.05
N CYS A 125 -9.11 9.75 1.33
CA CYS A 125 -8.25 8.84 0.56
C CYS A 125 -8.56 7.37 0.84
N TYR A 126 -8.98 7.03 2.07
CA TYR A 126 -9.41 5.67 2.40
C TYR A 126 -10.83 5.38 1.88
N GLY A 127 -11.75 6.34 2.04
CA GLY A 127 -13.13 6.21 1.59
C GLY A 127 -14.05 5.50 2.60
N SER A 128 -14.81 4.50 2.14
CA SER A 128 -15.79 3.80 2.97
C SER A 128 -15.18 2.80 3.95
N ASN A 129 -15.80 2.69 5.11
CA ASN A 129 -15.70 1.51 5.97
C ASN A 129 -16.47 0.36 5.31
N LEU A 130 -15.81 -0.77 5.06
CA LEU A 130 -16.38 -1.91 4.34
C LEU A 130 -17.46 -2.67 5.14
N ALA A 131 -17.56 -2.48 6.46
CA ALA A 131 -18.57 -3.12 7.28
C ALA A 131 -19.93 -2.43 7.20
N PHE A 132 -19.93 -1.09 7.11
CA PHE A 132 -21.15 -0.28 7.17
C PHE A 132 -21.45 0.45 5.86
N ASN A 133 -20.52 0.46 4.90
CA ASN A 133 -20.60 1.25 3.65
C ASN A 133 -20.78 2.77 3.88
N GLU A 134 -20.34 3.25 5.02
CA GLU A 134 -20.29 4.66 5.38
C GLU A 134 -18.87 5.18 5.30
N PRO A 135 -18.64 6.49 5.16
CA PRO A 135 -17.29 7.05 5.22
C PRO A 135 -16.60 6.66 6.54
N VAL A 136 -15.35 6.21 6.45
CA VAL A 136 -14.55 5.78 7.61
C VAL A 136 -14.46 6.88 8.68
N GLN A 137 -14.43 6.51 9.95
CA GLN A 137 -14.29 7.46 11.05
C GLN A 137 -12.82 7.72 11.38
N VAL A 138 -12.52 8.94 11.86
CA VAL A 138 -11.19 9.27 12.39
C VAL A 138 -10.92 8.40 13.63
N GLY A 139 -9.70 7.85 13.70
CA GLY A 139 -9.30 6.94 14.77
C GLY A 139 -9.42 5.45 14.42
N GLU A 140 -9.94 5.10 13.27
CA GLU A 140 -10.04 3.69 12.86
C GLU A 140 -8.66 3.13 12.46
N ALA A 141 -8.28 1.97 13.03
CA ALA A 141 -7.00 1.31 12.79
C ALA A 141 -7.06 0.44 11.52
N VAL A 142 -7.11 1.10 10.36
CA VAL A 142 -7.28 0.46 9.05
C VAL A 142 -6.13 -0.46 8.65
N GLY A 143 -4.93 -0.22 9.18
CA GLY A 143 -3.78 -1.09 8.93
C GLY A 143 -3.94 -2.48 9.50
N ILE A 144 -4.45 -2.61 10.73
CA ILE A 144 -4.73 -3.92 11.34
C ILE A 144 -5.86 -4.62 10.61
N ILE A 145 -6.92 -3.88 10.24
CA ILE A 145 -8.04 -4.42 9.45
C ILE A 145 -7.53 -4.97 8.12
N ALA A 146 -6.67 -4.23 7.42
CA ALA A 146 -6.06 -4.67 6.17
C ALA A 146 -5.25 -5.96 6.34
N ALA A 147 -4.36 -6.02 7.33
CA ALA A 147 -3.54 -7.19 7.60
C ALA A 147 -4.37 -8.43 7.93
N GLN A 148 -5.44 -8.27 8.72
CA GLN A 148 -6.35 -9.37 9.07
C GLN A 148 -7.18 -9.82 7.87
N SER A 149 -7.68 -8.89 7.05
CA SER A 149 -8.48 -9.20 5.85
C SER A 149 -7.67 -9.92 4.76
N ILE A 150 -6.37 -9.64 4.66
CA ILE A 150 -5.44 -10.36 3.77
C ILE A 150 -5.05 -11.72 4.38
N GLY A 151 -4.84 -11.77 5.71
CA GLY A 151 -4.33 -12.95 6.39
C GLY A 151 -5.39 -14.03 6.65
N GLU A 152 -6.64 -13.65 6.93
CA GLU A 152 -7.73 -14.59 7.20
C GLU A 152 -7.90 -15.60 6.07
N PRO A 153 -8.10 -15.21 4.79
CA PRO A 153 -8.23 -16.17 3.71
C PRO A 153 -6.93 -16.88 3.33
N GLY A 154 -5.77 -16.47 3.86
CA GLY A 154 -4.49 -17.11 3.63
C GLY A 154 -4.49 -18.59 4.00
N THR A 155 -5.19 -18.98 5.04
CA THR A 155 -5.37 -20.39 5.43
C THR A 155 -6.17 -21.17 4.37
N GLN A 156 -7.16 -20.56 3.74
CA GLN A 156 -7.96 -21.18 2.67
C GLN A 156 -7.12 -21.37 1.40
N LEU A 157 -6.26 -20.40 1.06
CA LEU A 157 -5.30 -20.49 -0.04
C LEU A 157 -4.36 -21.69 0.13
N THR A 158 -3.93 -22.00 1.35
CA THR A 158 -3.08 -23.17 1.61
C THR A 158 -3.79 -24.50 1.39
N MET A 159 -5.09 -24.57 1.63
CA MET A 159 -5.88 -25.80 1.47
C MET A 159 -6.16 -26.16 0.02
N ARG A 160 -6.35 -25.14 -0.86
CA ARG A 160 -6.78 -25.35 -2.25
C ARG A 160 -5.65 -25.63 -3.23
N THR A 161 -4.41 -25.24 -2.95
CA THR A 161 -3.25 -25.46 -3.84
C THR A 161 -2.90 -26.93 -4.08
N PHE A 162 -3.46 -27.87 -3.30
CA PHE A 162 -3.26 -29.31 -3.46
C PHE A 162 -3.99 -29.95 -4.65
N HIS A 163 -5.06 -29.33 -5.15
CA HIS A 163 -5.89 -29.94 -6.18
C HIS A 163 -5.44 -29.65 -7.60
N THR A 164 -4.56 -28.66 -7.79
CA THR A 164 -4.08 -28.22 -9.12
C THR A 164 -2.69 -28.77 -9.52
N GLY A 165 -2.06 -29.57 -8.69
CA GLY A 165 -0.69 -30.09 -8.86
C GLY A 165 -0.53 -31.19 -9.94
N GLY A 166 -1.13 -31.07 -11.12
CA GLY A 166 -1.14 -32.15 -12.11
C GLY A 166 -0.69 -31.82 -13.52
N ILE A 167 -0.49 -30.56 -13.89
CA ILE A 167 -0.08 -30.21 -15.26
C ILE A 167 1.14 -29.29 -15.19
N ALA A 168 2.31 -29.85 -15.50
CA ALA A 168 3.54 -29.10 -15.71
C ALA A 168 3.45 -28.32 -17.02
N GLY A 169 2.75 -27.19 -17.01
CA GLY A 169 2.97 -26.11 -17.96
C GLY A 169 4.21 -25.35 -17.51
N GLY A 170 5.05 -24.90 -18.42
CA GLY A 170 6.30 -24.20 -18.11
C GLY A 170 6.14 -22.79 -17.53
N GLU A 171 5.02 -22.52 -16.89
CA GLU A 171 4.70 -21.27 -16.19
C GLU A 171 5.02 -21.39 -14.71
N ASP A 172 5.26 -20.26 -14.06
CA ASP A 172 5.77 -20.14 -12.70
C ASP A 172 4.99 -21.01 -11.70
N ILE A 173 5.68 -21.96 -11.07
CA ILE A 173 5.10 -23.03 -10.22
C ILE A 173 4.64 -22.50 -8.87
N THR A 174 4.98 -21.26 -8.51
CA THR A 174 4.60 -20.63 -7.24
C THR A 174 3.21 -20.05 -7.33
N GLN A 175 2.20 -20.82 -6.92
CA GLN A 175 0.80 -20.36 -6.87
C GLN A 175 0.31 -20.27 -5.42
N GLY A 176 -0.71 -19.45 -5.19
CA GLY A 176 -1.34 -19.28 -3.89
C GLY A 176 -0.48 -18.52 -2.88
N LEU A 177 -0.50 -18.95 -1.61
CA LEU A 177 0.16 -18.25 -0.50
C LEU A 177 1.66 -17.99 -0.71
N PRO A 178 2.48 -18.93 -1.23
CA PRO A 178 3.89 -18.65 -1.51
C PRO A 178 4.12 -17.51 -2.50
N ARG A 179 3.22 -17.34 -3.48
CA ARG A 179 3.28 -16.22 -4.44
C ARG A 179 2.94 -14.89 -3.76
N VAL A 180 1.91 -14.87 -2.93
CA VAL A 180 1.54 -13.69 -2.14
C VAL A 180 2.68 -13.28 -1.21
N GLU A 181 3.33 -14.25 -0.55
CA GLU A 181 4.49 -14.00 0.29
C GLU A 181 5.67 -13.43 -0.53
N GLU A 182 5.96 -13.98 -1.70
CA GLU A 182 7.01 -13.50 -2.59
C GLU A 182 6.77 -12.05 -3.02
N LEU A 183 5.52 -11.68 -3.36
CA LEU A 183 5.15 -10.33 -3.75
C LEU A 183 5.28 -9.34 -2.58
N PHE A 184 4.75 -9.66 -1.40
CA PHE A 184 4.86 -8.77 -0.24
C PHE A 184 6.27 -8.68 0.35
N GLU A 185 7.11 -9.70 0.17
CA GLU A 185 8.54 -9.60 0.52
C GLU A 185 9.39 -8.98 -0.59
N ALA A 186 8.77 -8.59 -1.71
CA ALA A 186 9.46 -8.04 -2.88
C ALA A 186 10.67 -8.90 -3.30
N ARG A 187 10.53 -10.23 -3.23
CA ARG A 187 11.59 -11.16 -3.61
C ARG A 187 11.71 -11.24 -5.13
N LYS A 188 12.94 -11.38 -5.62
CA LYS A 188 13.17 -11.65 -7.04
C LYS A 188 12.63 -13.05 -7.39
N PRO A 189 11.71 -13.18 -8.37
CA PRO A 189 11.18 -14.47 -8.80
C PRO A 189 12.29 -15.40 -9.32
N LYS A 190 12.10 -16.70 -9.20
CA LYS A 190 13.05 -17.67 -9.73
C LYS A 190 13.12 -17.66 -11.25
N GLN A 191 11.94 -17.59 -11.90
CA GLN A 191 11.81 -17.35 -13.33
C GLN A 191 11.29 -15.93 -13.50
N TYR A 192 12.22 -14.99 -13.67
CA TYR A 192 11.87 -13.59 -13.86
C TYR A 192 11.86 -13.23 -15.34
N ALA A 193 10.92 -12.36 -15.72
CA ALA A 193 10.92 -11.75 -17.03
C ALA A 193 12.03 -10.69 -17.10
N ILE A 194 12.76 -10.66 -18.20
CA ILE A 194 13.68 -9.59 -18.53
C ILE A 194 12.86 -8.47 -19.15
N LEU A 195 12.93 -7.27 -18.58
CA LEU A 195 12.21 -6.09 -19.06
C LEU A 195 13.12 -5.21 -19.91
N SER A 196 12.57 -4.54 -20.90
CA SER A 196 13.30 -3.53 -21.65
C SER A 196 13.43 -2.24 -20.83
N GLU A 197 14.65 -1.72 -20.66
CA GLU A 197 14.91 -0.45 -20.00
C GLU A 197 14.60 0.75 -20.89
N ILE A 198 14.69 0.58 -22.21
CA ILE A 198 14.49 1.62 -23.21
C ILE A 198 13.42 1.21 -24.20
N GLU A 199 12.79 2.17 -24.83
CA GLU A 199 11.92 2.00 -25.98
C GLU A 199 12.78 1.88 -27.24
N GLY A 200 12.42 0.98 -28.18
CA GLY A 200 13.18 0.89 -29.42
C GLY A 200 12.90 -0.36 -30.25
N THR A 201 13.74 -0.59 -31.23
CA THR A 201 13.68 -1.73 -32.13
C THR A 201 14.57 -2.87 -31.68
N VAL A 202 14.03 -4.09 -31.77
CA VAL A 202 14.71 -5.32 -31.36
C VAL A 202 15.61 -5.84 -32.47
N ARG A 203 16.81 -6.25 -32.09
CA ARG A 203 17.76 -6.97 -32.92
C ARG A 203 18.35 -8.15 -32.13
N PHE A 204 18.53 -9.28 -32.79
CA PHE A 204 19.17 -10.44 -32.17
C PHE A 204 20.68 -10.45 -32.49
N GLU A 205 21.51 -10.65 -31.48
CA GLU A 205 22.95 -10.77 -31.64
C GLU A 205 23.46 -11.99 -30.85
N GLU A 206 24.23 -12.85 -31.53
CA GLU A 206 24.90 -13.95 -30.82
C GLU A 206 26.33 -13.56 -30.46
N ILE A 207 26.58 -13.38 -29.14
CA ILE A 207 27.90 -13.02 -28.60
C ILE A 207 28.45 -14.20 -27.80
N LYS A 208 29.59 -14.76 -28.18
CA LYS A 208 30.27 -15.85 -27.46
C LYS A 208 29.36 -17.07 -27.18
N LYS A 209 28.51 -17.47 -28.12
CA LYS A 209 27.51 -18.54 -28.00
C LYS A 209 26.39 -18.26 -27.00
N SER A 210 26.17 -17.01 -26.63
CA SER A 210 25.05 -16.57 -25.82
C SER A 210 24.15 -15.66 -26.66
N ASN A 211 22.85 -15.90 -26.59
CA ASN A 211 21.86 -15.09 -27.27
C ASN A 211 21.65 -13.79 -26.52
N HIS A 212 21.77 -12.68 -27.23
CA HIS A 212 21.47 -11.35 -26.71
C HIS A 212 20.34 -10.72 -27.52
N VAL A 213 19.44 -10.07 -26.81
CA VAL A 213 18.47 -9.17 -27.41
C VAL A 213 19.04 -7.76 -27.26
N VAL A 214 19.22 -7.08 -28.38
CA VAL A 214 19.68 -5.68 -28.42
C VAL A 214 18.48 -4.83 -28.75
N VAL A 215 18.16 -3.89 -27.91
CA VAL A 215 17.14 -2.88 -28.15
C VAL A 215 17.86 -1.57 -28.46
N THR A 216 17.53 -0.97 -29.60
CA THR A 216 18.11 0.29 -30.06
C THR A 216 17.01 1.34 -30.12
N ASP A 217 17.18 2.42 -29.42
CA ASP A 217 16.30 3.58 -29.47
C ASP A 217 16.53 4.33 -30.80
N PRO A 218 15.50 4.54 -31.62
CA PRO A 218 15.63 5.23 -32.90
C PRO A 218 15.96 6.73 -32.76
N GLU A 219 15.64 7.36 -31.61
CA GLU A 219 15.86 8.80 -31.41
C GLU A 219 17.22 9.12 -30.80
N THR A 220 17.60 8.39 -29.72
CA THR A 220 18.85 8.64 -28.99
C THR A 220 20.04 7.81 -29.51
N LEU A 221 19.77 6.77 -30.30
CA LEU A 221 20.74 5.75 -30.75
C LEU A 221 21.42 5.01 -29.59
N ASP A 222 20.81 5.03 -28.42
CA ASP A 222 21.26 4.23 -27.29
C ASP A 222 20.97 2.75 -27.54
N GLU A 223 21.97 1.90 -27.33
CA GLU A 223 21.85 0.46 -27.43
C GLU A 223 21.94 -0.20 -26.06
N ARG A 224 20.94 -1.02 -25.72
CA ARG A 224 20.95 -1.88 -24.51
C ARG A 224 20.96 -3.35 -24.93
N LYS A 225 21.91 -4.10 -24.34
CA LYS A 225 22.10 -5.53 -24.63
C LYS A 225 21.64 -6.36 -23.46
N TYR A 226 20.62 -7.20 -23.70
CA TYR A 226 20.05 -8.10 -22.69
C TYR A 226 20.50 -9.52 -22.96
N LEU A 227 21.22 -10.11 -22.00
CA LEU A 227 21.61 -11.51 -22.06
C LEU A 227 20.40 -12.40 -21.78
N ILE A 228 20.08 -13.30 -22.70
CA ILE A 228 19.04 -14.30 -22.50
C ILE A 228 19.69 -15.60 -22.00
N PRO A 229 19.49 -15.98 -20.71
CA PRO A 229 20.05 -17.21 -20.18
C PRO A 229 19.45 -18.44 -20.87
N TYR A 230 20.23 -19.52 -20.90
CA TYR A 230 19.76 -20.79 -21.46
C TYR A 230 18.52 -21.30 -20.71
N GLY A 231 17.47 -21.65 -21.45
CA GLY A 231 16.19 -22.12 -20.91
C GLY A 231 15.11 -21.05 -20.77
N PHE A 232 15.43 -19.76 -20.96
CA PHE A 232 14.43 -18.71 -21.05
C PHE A 232 13.78 -18.71 -22.43
N ARG A 233 12.45 -18.55 -22.47
CA ARG A 233 11.70 -18.39 -23.72
C ARG A 233 11.47 -16.92 -23.98
N LEU A 234 11.69 -16.49 -25.23
CA LEU A 234 11.32 -15.15 -25.67
C LEU A 234 9.81 -15.04 -25.79
N HIS A 235 9.27 -13.85 -25.52
CA HIS A 235 7.86 -13.56 -25.75
C HIS A 235 7.54 -13.63 -27.25
N GLU A 236 6.34 -14.05 -27.63
CA GLU A 236 5.96 -14.23 -29.02
C GLU A 236 6.00 -12.95 -29.85
N ASP A 237 5.78 -11.81 -29.20
CA ASP A 237 5.80 -10.49 -29.83
C ASP A 237 7.23 -10.00 -30.12
N ILE A 238 8.25 -10.65 -29.55
CA ILE A 238 9.65 -10.24 -29.70
C ILE A 238 10.26 -10.94 -30.92
N VAL A 239 10.13 -10.27 -32.08
CA VAL A 239 10.69 -10.69 -33.34
C VAL A 239 11.73 -9.69 -33.81
N GLU A 240 12.65 -10.11 -34.69
CA GLU A 240 13.66 -9.19 -35.23
C GLU A 240 13.01 -8.02 -35.97
N GLY A 241 13.35 -6.78 -35.54
CA GLY A 241 12.75 -5.57 -36.06
C GLY A 241 11.44 -5.15 -35.39
N ALA A 242 10.94 -5.90 -34.39
CA ALA A 242 9.76 -5.50 -33.64
C ALA A 242 10.05 -4.26 -32.79
N HIS A 243 9.05 -3.40 -32.61
CA HIS A 243 9.13 -2.26 -31.70
C HIS A 243 8.73 -2.72 -30.30
N VAL A 244 9.53 -2.34 -29.31
CA VAL A 244 9.34 -2.69 -27.88
C VAL A 244 9.21 -1.42 -27.09
N GLU A 245 8.19 -1.34 -26.24
CA GLU A 245 7.99 -0.23 -25.32
C GLU A 245 8.87 -0.36 -24.07
N LYS A 246 9.13 0.75 -23.41
CA LYS A 246 9.82 0.77 -22.13
C LYS A 246 9.06 -0.05 -21.09
N GLY A 247 9.72 -1.02 -20.45
CA GLY A 247 9.10 -1.93 -19.47
C GLY A 247 8.33 -3.13 -20.06
N GLN A 248 8.39 -3.33 -21.38
CA GLN A 248 7.84 -4.52 -22.01
C GLN A 248 8.68 -5.76 -21.71
N GLU A 249 8.00 -6.90 -21.56
CA GLU A 249 8.64 -8.19 -21.27
C GLU A 249 9.32 -8.75 -22.53
N LEU A 250 10.62 -9.01 -22.43
CA LEU A 250 11.40 -9.66 -23.50
C LEU A 250 11.30 -11.19 -23.39
N THR A 251 11.15 -11.71 -22.18
CA THR A 251 11.06 -13.15 -21.90
C THR A 251 9.85 -13.47 -21.07
N TYR A 252 9.32 -14.68 -21.22
CA TYR A 252 8.26 -15.19 -20.36
C TYR A 252 8.77 -15.34 -18.91
N GLY A 253 7.97 -14.92 -17.95
CA GLY A 253 8.24 -15.03 -16.53
C GLY A 253 7.50 -13.99 -15.69
N SER A 254 7.64 -14.07 -14.39
CA SER A 254 7.08 -13.05 -13.49
C SER A 254 7.98 -11.82 -13.44
N LYS A 255 7.40 -10.61 -13.47
CA LYS A 255 8.18 -9.36 -13.34
C LYS A 255 8.84 -9.28 -11.96
N ASN A 256 10.06 -8.81 -11.92
CA ASN A 256 10.70 -8.46 -10.67
C ASN A 256 10.21 -7.08 -10.20
N PRO A 257 9.59 -6.95 -9.01
CA PRO A 257 9.06 -5.66 -8.55
C PRO A 257 10.11 -4.53 -8.50
N HIS A 258 11.37 -4.87 -8.21
CA HIS A 258 12.46 -3.89 -8.19
C HIS A 258 12.80 -3.34 -9.58
N ASP A 259 12.78 -4.21 -10.60
CA ASP A 259 13.05 -3.77 -11.98
C ASP A 259 11.88 -2.92 -12.50
N VAL A 260 10.65 -3.27 -12.13
CA VAL A 260 9.46 -2.45 -12.44
C VAL A 260 9.58 -1.07 -11.81
N LEU A 261 10.03 -0.96 -10.54
CA LEU A 261 10.25 0.33 -9.88
C LEU A 261 11.31 1.17 -10.60
N ALA A 262 12.44 0.55 -10.95
CA ALA A 262 13.56 1.24 -11.57
C ALA A 262 13.23 1.74 -12.99
N ILE A 263 12.43 0.98 -13.75
CA ILE A 263 12.13 1.27 -15.15
C ILE A 263 10.87 2.13 -15.30
N LEU A 264 9.78 1.73 -14.65
CA LEU A 264 8.43 2.30 -14.86
C LEU A 264 7.97 3.24 -13.73
N GLY A 265 8.66 3.23 -12.58
CA GLY A 265 8.33 4.08 -11.42
C GLY A 265 7.32 3.48 -10.45
N GLU A 266 6.92 4.31 -9.46
CA GLU A 266 6.12 3.88 -8.30
C GLU A 266 4.69 3.45 -8.68
N GLU A 267 4.02 4.19 -9.56
CA GLU A 267 2.65 3.89 -9.99
C GLU A 267 2.55 2.53 -10.67
N ALA A 268 3.53 2.19 -11.50
CA ALA A 268 3.56 0.90 -12.18
C ALA A 268 3.78 -0.27 -11.21
N VAL A 269 4.67 -0.12 -10.22
CA VAL A 269 4.86 -1.12 -9.16
C VAL A 269 3.59 -1.34 -8.37
N TYR A 270 2.92 -0.26 -8.02
CA TYR A 270 1.66 -0.29 -7.30
C TYR A 270 0.61 -1.10 -8.06
N ASN A 271 0.35 -0.73 -9.32
CA ASN A 271 -0.61 -1.42 -10.18
C ASN A 271 -0.23 -2.89 -10.40
N TYR A 272 1.07 -3.18 -10.53
CA TYR A 272 1.58 -4.53 -10.66
C TYR A 272 1.31 -5.37 -9.39
N LEU A 273 1.67 -4.87 -8.22
CA LEU A 273 1.49 -5.59 -6.96
C LEU A 273 0.00 -5.86 -6.66
N ILE A 274 -0.87 -4.86 -6.85
CA ILE A 274 -2.32 -5.07 -6.67
C ILE A 274 -2.83 -6.14 -7.62
N ARG A 275 -2.52 -6.04 -8.92
CA ARG A 275 -2.98 -7.00 -9.91
C ARG A 275 -2.54 -8.42 -9.58
N GLU A 276 -1.27 -8.63 -9.26
CA GLU A 276 -0.72 -9.96 -8.97
C GLU A 276 -1.28 -10.55 -7.67
N VAL A 277 -1.46 -9.73 -6.63
CA VAL A 277 -2.06 -10.18 -5.37
C VAL A 277 -3.54 -10.51 -5.60
N GLN A 278 -4.30 -9.65 -6.28
CA GLN A 278 -5.70 -9.92 -6.65
C GLN A 278 -5.81 -11.19 -7.49
N PHE A 279 -4.94 -11.38 -8.48
CA PHE A 279 -4.90 -12.60 -9.26
C PHE A 279 -4.72 -13.85 -8.39
N ALA A 280 -3.78 -13.80 -7.43
CA ALA A 280 -3.53 -14.93 -6.53
C ALA A 280 -4.74 -15.27 -5.64
N TYR A 281 -5.50 -14.28 -5.17
CA TYR A 281 -6.70 -14.49 -4.34
C TYR A 281 -7.93 -14.86 -5.18
N ARG A 282 -8.22 -14.13 -6.25
CA ARG A 282 -9.39 -14.33 -7.12
C ARG A 282 -9.38 -15.69 -7.83
N THR A 283 -8.22 -16.18 -8.26
CA THR A 283 -8.10 -17.53 -8.83
C THR A 283 -8.46 -18.64 -7.86
N GLN A 284 -8.39 -18.39 -6.57
CA GLN A 284 -8.82 -19.29 -5.50
C GLN A 284 -10.27 -19.03 -5.05
N GLY A 285 -10.98 -18.08 -5.67
CA GLY A 285 -12.36 -17.72 -5.34
C GLY A 285 -12.48 -16.97 -4.03
N VAL A 286 -11.47 -16.17 -3.69
CA VAL A 286 -11.45 -15.30 -2.50
C VAL A 286 -11.42 -13.86 -2.96
N ASP A 287 -12.31 -13.05 -2.40
CA ASP A 287 -12.41 -11.62 -2.71
C ASP A 287 -11.78 -10.82 -1.58
N VAL A 288 -10.76 -10.03 -1.93
CA VAL A 288 -10.08 -9.08 -1.03
C VAL A 288 -10.19 -7.69 -1.64
N ASN A 289 -10.64 -6.71 -0.87
CA ASN A 289 -10.74 -5.34 -1.40
C ASN A 289 -9.36 -4.72 -1.61
N ASP A 290 -9.19 -4.00 -2.72
CA ASP A 290 -7.94 -3.32 -3.09
C ASP A 290 -7.38 -2.42 -1.98
N LYS A 291 -8.25 -1.77 -1.18
CA LYS A 291 -7.83 -0.90 -0.08
C LYS A 291 -6.87 -1.58 0.89
N HIS A 292 -7.09 -2.86 1.17
CA HIS A 292 -6.25 -3.63 2.09
C HIS A 292 -4.85 -3.84 1.51
N ILE A 293 -4.78 -4.14 0.22
CA ILE A 293 -3.52 -4.31 -0.50
C ILE A 293 -2.79 -2.96 -0.59
N GLU A 294 -3.52 -1.88 -0.90
CA GLU A 294 -2.99 -0.51 -0.97
C GLU A 294 -2.30 -0.08 0.33
N VAL A 295 -2.90 -0.37 1.48
CA VAL A 295 -2.29 -0.07 2.79
C VAL A 295 -0.91 -0.71 2.92
N ILE A 296 -0.80 -1.99 2.55
CA ILE A 296 0.48 -2.72 2.67
C ILE A 296 1.50 -2.20 1.66
N VAL A 297 1.10 -2.00 0.40
CA VAL A 297 1.99 -1.49 -0.65
C VAL A 297 2.50 -0.08 -0.31
N ARG A 298 1.65 0.78 0.27
CA ARG A 298 2.07 2.09 0.77
C ARG A 298 3.19 1.98 1.81
N GLN A 299 3.07 1.03 2.73
CA GLN A 299 4.12 0.80 3.74
C GLN A 299 5.42 0.22 3.14
N MET A 300 5.32 -0.55 2.05
CA MET A 300 6.49 -1.06 1.32
C MET A 300 7.24 0.05 0.58
N LEU A 301 6.57 1.12 0.17
CA LEU A 301 7.12 2.28 -0.56
C LEU A 301 7.36 3.50 0.34
N LYS A 302 7.19 3.38 1.66
CA LYS A 302 7.29 4.49 2.62
C LYS A 302 8.70 5.11 2.70
N LYS A 303 9.74 4.35 2.42
CA LYS A 303 11.14 4.77 2.57
C LYS A 303 11.81 5.05 1.22
N CYS A 304 12.69 6.04 1.22
CA CYS A 304 13.52 6.41 0.08
C CYS A 304 14.97 6.60 0.50
N THR A 305 15.90 6.61 -0.47
CA THR A 305 17.27 7.02 -0.24
C THR A 305 17.45 8.43 -0.75
N VAL A 306 18.00 9.31 0.07
CA VAL A 306 18.37 10.67 -0.33
C VAL A 306 19.53 10.58 -1.32
N ASP A 307 19.35 11.11 -2.52
CA ASP A 307 20.40 11.20 -3.56
C ASP A 307 21.23 12.46 -3.32
N GLU A 308 20.67 13.62 -3.63
CA GLU A 308 21.28 14.90 -3.32
C GLU A 308 20.51 15.58 -2.17
N ALA A 309 21.23 15.96 -1.12
CA ALA A 309 20.60 16.62 0.05
C ALA A 309 20.20 18.07 -0.22
N GLY A 310 20.75 18.72 -1.27
CA GLY A 310 20.52 20.14 -1.51
C GLY A 310 20.87 21.00 -0.29
N ASP A 311 20.03 22.00 0.00
CA ASP A 311 20.15 22.91 1.14
C ASP A 311 19.29 22.47 2.35
N THR A 312 18.90 21.19 2.38
CA THR A 312 18.15 20.58 3.49
C THR A 312 19.10 20.05 4.58
N ASN A 313 18.54 19.72 5.75
CA ASN A 313 19.28 19.10 6.85
C ASN A 313 19.46 17.57 6.67
N LEU A 314 19.09 17.02 5.52
CA LEU A 314 19.21 15.60 5.22
C LEU A 314 20.65 15.25 4.84
N VAL A 315 21.01 13.98 4.95
CA VAL A 315 22.33 13.47 4.59
C VAL A 315 22.20 12.57 3.36
N SER A 316 22.95 12.85 2.29
CA SER A 316 22.96 12.03 1.08
C SER A 316 23.34 10.57 1.37
N GLY A 317 22.68 9.63 0.71
CA GLY A 317 22.86 8.19 0.91
C GLY A 317 22.18 7.61 2.14
N THR A 318 21.48 8.41 2.95
CA THR A 318 20.70 7.89 4.09
C THR A 318 19.30 7.48 3.65
N MET A 319 18.76 6.47 4.35
CA MET A 319 17.38 6.02 4.16
C MET A 319 16.46 6.77 5.11
N VAL A 320 15.48 7.47 4.54
CA VAL A 320 14.50 8.30 5.27
C VAL A 320 13.09 8.03 4.77
N ASP A 321 12.08 8.54 5.48
CA ASP A 321 10.70 8.51 5.00
C ASP A 321 10.51 9.54 3.89
N VAL A 322 9.72 9.20 2.87
CA VAL A 322 9.36 10.13 1.78
C VAL A 322 8.74 11.40 2.35
N ALA A 323 7.82 11.28 3.31
CA ALA A 323 7.19 12.42 3.98
C ALA A 323 8.18 13.36 4.68
N ALA A 324 9.32 12.83 5.18
CA ALA A 324 10.36 13.68 5.80
C ALA A 324 11.16 14.47 4.74
N VAL A 325 11.32 13.92 3.55
CA VAL A 325 11.95 14.65 2.42
C VAL A 325 11.02 15.75 1.92
N ASP A 326 9.71 15.44 1.78
CA ASP A 326 8.71 16.43 1.36
C ASP A 326 8.62 17.60 2.37
N GLU A 327 8.62 17.30 3.67
CA GLU A 327 8.63 18.34 4.73
C GLU A 327 9.88 19.21 4.68
N ALA A 328 11.04 18.60 4.43
CA ALA A 328 12.29 19.33 4.27
C ALA A 328 12.26 20.24 3.03
N ASN A 329 11.69 19.76 1.93
CA ASN A 329 11.51 20.54 0.71
C ASN A 329 10.48 21.67 0.87
N GLU A 330 9.36 21.43 1.55
CA GLU A 330 8.40 22.49 1.91
C GLU A 330 9.03 23.58 2.80
N ALA A 331 9.95 23.21 3.70
CA ALA A 331 10.68 24.19 4.49
C ALA A 331 11.60 25.07 3.62
N ILE A 332 12.20 24.48 2.58
CA ILE A 332 12.96 25.24 1.57
C ILE A 332 12.05 26.18 0.78
N ASP A 333 10.86 25.72 0.34
CA ASP A 333 9.90 26.56 -0.37
C ASP A 333 9.45 27.77 0.46
N LYS A 334 9.21 27.58 1.75
CA LYS A 334 8.90 28.68 2.67
C LYS A 334 10.06 29.70 2.80
N ARG A 335 11.31 29.24 2.76
CA ARG A 335 12.49 30.11 2.77
C ARG A 335 12.65 30.87 1.45
N ILE A 336 12.39 30.20 0.31
CA ILE A 336 12.37 30.84 -1.01
C ILE A 336 11.29 31.92 -1.08
N ALA A 337 10.09 31.63 -0.58
CA ALA A 337 8.99 32.60 -0.48
C ALA A 337 9.34 33.79 0.47
N GLY A 338 10.22 33.55 1.45
CA GLY A 338 10.76 34.59 2.36
C GLY A 338 11.85 35.48 1.73
N GLY A 339 12.26 35.20 0.47
CA GLY A 339 13.23 36.02 -0.29
C GLY A 339 14.64 35.46 -0.38
N GLU A 340 14.91 34.25 0.11
CA GLU A 340 16.18 33.56 -0.13
C GLU A 340 16.24 33.04 -1.58
N VAL A 341 17.37 33.22 -2.26
CA VAL A 341 17.53 32.86 -3.68
C VAL A 341 18.59 31.77 -3.79
N ASN A 342 18.44 30.90 -4.81
CA ASN A 342 19.35 29.78 -5.14
C ASN A 342 19.38 28.61 -4.14
N LEU A 343 18.31 28.36 -3.42
CA LEU A 343 18.17 27.13 -2.62
C LEU A 343 17.78 25.94 -3.51
N LYS A 344 18.39 24.78 -3.25
CA LYS A 344 18.12 23.53 -3.95
C LYS A 344 17.32 22.59 -3.07
N HIS A 345 16.28 21.96 -3.64
CA HIS A 345 15.54 20.88 -3.01
C HIS A 345 16.39 19.61 -2.89
N ALA A 346 16.05 18.77 -1.93
CA ALA A 346 16.59 17.42 -1.86
C ALA A 346 15.92 16.54 -2.91
N THR A 347 16.72 15.69 -3.55
CA THR A 347 16.25 14.65 -4.46
C THR A 347 16.36 13.28 -3.79
N TYR A 348 15.50 12.35 -4.16
CA TYR A 348 15.50 11.01 -3.60
C TYR A 348 15.21 9.94 -4.64
N ILE A 349 15.65 8.73 -4.33
CA ILE A 349 15.38 7.53 -5.12
C ILE A 349 14.43 6.65 -4.28
N PRO A 350 13.24 6.31 -4.78
CA PRO A 350 12.29 5.45 -4.06
C PRO A 350 12.84 4.04 -3.89
N ILE A 351 12.55 3.42 -2.76
CA ILE A 351 12.98 2.06 -2.45
C ILE A 351 11.75 1.21 -2.16
N LEU A 352 11.65 0.08 -2.85
CA LEU A 352 10.67 -0.95 -2.51
C LEU A 352 11.26 -1.88 -1.44
N MET A 353 10.60 -1.98 -0.30
CA MET A 353 11.00 -2.88 0.78
C MET A 353 9.99 -4.00 0.97
N GLY A 354 10.50 -5.22 1.19
CA GLY A 354 9.65 -6.31 1.67
C GLY A 354 9.08 -6.00 3.07
N ILE A 355 7.91 -6.57 3.39
CA ILE A 355 7.20 -6.31 4.66
C ILE A 355 8.06 -6.57 5.90
N THR A 356 8.88 -7.61 5.90
CA THR A 356 9.80 -7.92 7.02
C THR A 356 10.84 -6.81 7.20
N LYS A 357 11.45 -6.33 6.11
CA LYS A 357 12.44 -5.26 6.17
C LYS A 357 11.80 -3.93 6.54
N ALA A 358 10.62 -3.64 6.00
CA ALA A 358 9.85 -2.44 6.33
C ALA A 358 9.46 -2.38 7.81
N SER A 359 9.05 -3.51 8.41
CA SER A 359 8.73 -3.60 9.85
C SER A 359 9.94 -3.33 10.76
N LEU A 360 11.16 -3.67 10.32
CA LEU A 360 12.39 -3.40 11.07
C LEU A 360 12.94 -1.98 10.83
N ALA A 361 12.57 -1.35 9.71
CA ALA A 361 13.00 -0.01 9.33
C ALA A 361 12.07 1.09 9.86
N THR A 362 11.16 0.79 10.80
CA THR A 362 10.27 1.77 11.43
C THR A 362 11.04 2.73 12.33
N ASP A 363 10.48 3.92 12.57
CA ASP A 363 11.08 4.91 13.46
C ASP A 363 10.98 4.50 14.93
N SER A 364 9.96 3.70 15.30
CA SER A 364 9.80 3.13 16.63
C SER A 364 10.71 1.93 16.84
N PHE A 365 11.75 2.08 17.67
CA PHE A 365 12.62 0.97 18.03
C PHE A 365 11.93 -0.05 18.94
N LEU A 366 10.92 0.36 19.74
CA LEU A 366 10.14 -0.55 20.57
C LEU A 366 9.31 -1.51 19.71
N SER A 367 8.65 -1.00 18.68
CA SER A 367 7.91 -1.82 17.72
C SER A 367 8.83 -2.81 17.00
N ALA A 368 9.94 -2.34 16.44
CA ALA A 368 10.91 -3.18 15.74
C ALA A 368 11.50 -4.27 16.66
N ALA A 369 11.88 -3.94 17.90
CA ALA A 369 12.43 -4.88 18.87
C ALA A 369 11.43 -5.97 19.27
N SER A 370 10.14 -5.67 19.29
CA SER A 370 9.09 -6.64 19.63
C SER A 370 8.75 -7.60 18.48
N PHE A 371 9.17 -7.29 17.26
CA PHE A 371 8.93 -8.11 16.08
C PHE A 371 10.00 -9.20 15.93
N GLN A 372 11.22 -8.83 15.63
CA GLN A 372 12.36 -9.73 15.42
C GLN A 372 13.68 -9.03 15.79
N GLU A 373 14.77 -9.81 15.92
CA GLU A 373 16.12 -9.31 16.14
C GLU A 373 16.23 -8.34 17.35
N THR A 374 15.51 -8.62 18.44
CA THR A 374 15.38 -7.77 19.63
C THR A 374 16.72 -7.20 20.12
N THR A 375 17.73 -8.06 20.25
CA THR A 375 19.05 -7.65 20.76
C THR A 375 19.72 -6.64 19.83
N ARG A 376 19.70 -6.89 18.52
CA ARG A 376 20.31 -6.00 17.52
C ARG A 376 19.64 -4.64 17.49
N VAL A 377 18.30 -4.62 17.46
CA VAL A 377 17.52 -3.38 17.40
C VAL A 377 17.74 -2.54 18.67
N LEU A 378 17.70 -3.15 19.85
CA LEU A 378 17.91 -2.44 21.13
C LEU A 378 19.35 -1.92 21.25
N THR A 379 20.35 -2.71 20.81
CA THR A 379 21.75 -2.28 20.83
C THR A 379 21.95 -1.07 19.90
N ASP A 380 21.42 -1.11 18.67
CA ASP A 380 21.48 0.00 17.71
C ASP A 380 20.78 1.26 18.26
N ALA A 381 19.62 1.10 18.88
CA ALA A 381 18.88 2.20 19.47
C ALA A 381 19.65 2.84 20.62
N ALA A 382 20.27 2.02 21.48
CA ALA A 382 21.08 2.51 22.59
C ALA A 382 22.34 3.26 22.14
N ILE A 383 23.06 2.71 21.13
CA ILE A 383 24.26 3.35 20.58
C ILE A 383 23.93 4.70 19.93
N ARG A 384 22.81 4.79 19.21
CA ARG A 384 22.39 6.02 18.51
C ARG A 384 21.60 6.99 19.38
N GLY A 385 21.28 6.62 20.64
CA GLY A 385 20.45 7.45 21.52
C GLY A 385 19.06 7.73 20.95
N LYS A 386 18.43 6.74 20.28
CA LYS A 386 17.13 6.94 19.64
C LYS A 386 16.03 7.22 20.66
N SER A 387 15.15 8.17 20.32
CA SER A 387 13.91 8.45 21.04
C SER A 387 12.74 7.85 20.25
N ASP A 388 11.78 7.22 20.93
CA ASP A 388 10.59 6.64 20.31
C ASP A 388 9.45 7.65 20.34
N PRO A 389 8.86 7.99 19.18
CA PRO A 389 7.79 8.98 19.10
C PRO A 389 6.42 8.48 19.60
N LEU A 390 6.26 7.18 19.87
CA LEU A 390 5.03 6.54 20.37
C LEU A 390 3.78 6.79 19.49
N ILE A 391 3.95 6.78 18.19
CA ILE A 391 2.89 7.09 17.21
C ILE A 391 2.00 5.89 16.91
N GLY A 392 2.55 4.68 16.89
CA GLY A 392 1.84 3.45 16.54
C GLY A 392 1.09 2.82 17.73
N LEU A 393 0.45 1.70 17.47
CA LEU A 393 -0.34 0.99 18.49
C LEU A 393 0.54 0.18 19.43
N LYS A 394 1.49 -0.54 18.90
CA LYS A 394 2.27 -1.57 19.60
C LYS A 394 3.17 -1.00 20.69
N GLU A 395 3.88 0.08 20.41
CA GLU A 395 4.73 0.78 21.38
C GLU A 395 3.93 1.32 22.55
N ASN A 396 2.73 1.87 22.31
CA ASN A 396 1.86 2.35 23.35
C ASN A 396 1.32 1.21 24.22
N VAL A 397 0.98 0.07 23.62
CA VAL A 397 0.56 -1.14 24.36
C VAL A 397 1.70 -1.66 25.23
N ILE A 398 2.94 -1.71 24.73
CA ILE A 398 4.11 -2.19 25.48
C ILE A 398 4.37 -1.33 26.70
N ILE A 399 4.24 0.00 26.57
CA ILE A 399 4.46 0.95 27.69
C ILE A 399 3.23 1.03 28.62
N GLY A 400 2.07 0.54 28.21
CA GLY A 400 0.83 0.61 28.96
C GLY A 400 0.12 1.97 28.88
N LYS A 401 0.37 2.73 27.81
CA LYS A 401 -0.39 3.95 27.49
C LYS A 401 -1.63 3.61 26.65
N LEU A 402 -2.57 4.56 26.63
CA LEU A 402 -3.71 4.46 25.72
C LEU A 402 -3.23 4.46 24.26
N VAL A 403 -3.79 3.57 23.45
CA VAL A 403 -3.47 3.49 22.03
C VAL A 403 -4.01 4.71 21.29
N PRO A 404 -3.28 5.30 20.33
CA PRO A 404 -3.74 6.46 19.56
C PRO A 404 -4.74 6.08 18.45
N ALA A 405 -5.76 5.29 18.81
CA ALA A 405 -6.81 4.84 17.93
C ALA A 405 -8.14 4.75 18.67
N GLY A 406 -9.27 4.88 17.97
CA GLY A 406 -10.60 4.87 18.55
C GLY A 406 -10.74 5.90 19.67
N THR A 407 -11.32 5.50 20.80
CA THR A 407 -11.53 6.37 21.96
C THR A 407 -10.24 6.83 22.66
N GLY A 408 -9.09 6.29 22.27
CA GLY A 408 -7.78 6.71 22.78
C GLY A 408 -7.18 7.93 22.07
N MET A 409 -7.80 8.42 21.00
CA MET A 409 -7.36 9.64 20.31
C MET A 409 -7.65 10.90 21.14
N GLU A 410 -6.81 11.91 20.97
CA GLU A 410 -6.92 13.20 21.68
C GLU A 410 -8.28 13.87 21.44
N VAL A 411 -8.79 13.80 20.21
CA VAL A 411 -10.11 14.34 19.82
C VAL A 411 -11.25 13.83 20.71
N PHE A 412 -11.16 12.59 21.21
CA PHE A 412 -12.18 12.01 22.08
C PHE A 412 -11.91 12.23 23.59
N ARG A 413 -10.76 12.81 23.95
CA ARG A 413 -10.43 13.11 25.36
C ARG A 413 -10.90 14.49 25.78
N ASP A 414 -10.95 15.43 24.84
CA ASP A 414 -11.34 16.82 25.07
C ASP A 414 -12.85 17.04 24.90
N VAL A 415 -13.66 16.02 25.21
CA VAL A 415 -15.12 16.10 25.12
C VAL A 415 -15.72 16.40 26.49
N ASP A 416 -16.34 17.56 26.61
CA ASP A 416 -17.16 17.89 27.77
C ASP A 416 -18.49 17.13 27.74
N ILE A 417 -18.72 16.31 28.74
CA ILE A 417 -19.96 15.53 28.85
C ILE A 417 -21.03 16.40 29.49
N VAL A 418 -21.97 16.88 28.69
CA VAL A 418 -23.18 17.56 29.19
C VAL A 418 -24.26 16.51 29.42
N PRO A 419 -24.74 16.37 30.70
CA PRO A 419 -25.81 15.40 30.96
C PRO A 419 -27.10 15.73 30.17
N SER A 420 -27.73 14.73 29.58
CA SER A 420 -28.86 14.89 28.65
C SER A 420 -30.17 15.39 29.30
N TYR A 421 -30.24 15.51 30.64
CA TYR A 421 -31.40 16.08 31.34
C TYR A 421 -31.35 17.60 31.46
N PHE A 422 -30.28 18.24 30.99
CA PHE A 422 -30.31 19.68 30.72
C PHE A 422 -30.86 19.90 29.32
N SER A 423 -32.18 19.81 29.16
CA SER A 423 -32.83 20.19 27.90
C SER A 423 -32.67 21.72 27.69
N ALA A 424 -32.59 22.09 26.41
CA ALA A 424 -32.30 23.47 25.96
C ALA A 424 -33.27 24.58 26.44
N GLU A 425 -34.33 24.23 27.16
CA GLU A 425 -35.29 25.21 27.76
C GLU A 425 -34.86 25.69 29.18
N GLY A 426 -33.80 25.09 29.78
CA GLY A 426 -33.26 25.47 31.07
C GLY A 426 -31.87 26.10 31.03
N ALA A 427 -31.38 26.48 29.86
CA ALA A 427 -30.00 26.94 29.68
C ALA A 427 -29.71 28.37 30.13
N GLU A 428 -30.61 29.07 30.84
CA GLU A 428 -30.38 30.40 31.36
C GLU A 428 -29.75 30.40 32.78
N GLU A 429 -29.60 29.27 33.45
CA GLU A 429 -28.81 29.15 34.67
C GLU A 429 -27.72 28.12 34.54
N ILE A 430 -26.65 28.44 33.83
CA ILE A 430 -25.38 27.69 33.95
C ILE A 430 -24.86 27.92 35.35
N MET A 431 -25.19 27.04 36.28
CA MET A 431 -24.54 26.99 37.57
C MET A 431 -23.04 26.76 37.37
N ASN A 432 -22.23 27.72 37.74
CA ASN A 432 -20.78 27.64 37.68
C ASN A 432 -20.30 26.40 38.47
N LEU A 433 -19.26 25.72 37.98
CA LEU A 433 -18.65 24.52 38.63
C LEU A 433 -18.41 24.76 40.13
N GLU A 434 -18.12 26.00 40.56
CA GLU A 434 -18.00 26.39 41.94
C GLU A 434 -19.32 26.30 42.74
N GLN A 435 -20.46 26.49 42.10
CA GLN A 435 -21.78 26.35 42.75
C GLN A 435 -22.18 24.89 42.93
N LEU A 436 -21.81 24.03 41.95
CA LEU A 436 -21.97 22.59 42.05
C LEU A 436 -21.06 21.98 43.14
N GLN A 437 -19.84 22.42 43.27
CA GLN A 437 -18.94 22.00 44.34
C GLN A 437 -19.45 22.43 45.72
N LYS A 438 -20.04 23.61 45.88
CA LYS A 438 -20.64 24.08 47.11
C LYS A 438 -21.88 23.27 47.52
N LEU A 439 -22.70 22.84 46.56
CA LEU A 439 -23.86 21.98 46.80
C LEU A 439 -23.45 20.55 47.19
N LEU A 440 -22.40 20.02 46.62
CA LEU A 440 -21.85 18.69 46.95
C LEU A 440 -21.21 18.68 48.34
N THR A 441 -20.56 19.79 48.76
CA THR A 441 -19.97 19.89 50.08
C THR A 441 -20.98 20.22 51.20
N SER A 442 -22.16 20.77 50.89
CA SER A 442 -23.21 21.01 51.84
C SER A 442 -24.06 19.76 52.18
N ASN A 443 -24.12 18.78 51.27
CA ASN A 443 -24.86 17.52 51.50
C ASN A 443 -24.04 16.43 52.23
N THR A 444 -22.78 16.69 52.59
CA THR A 444 -21.94 15.74 53.33
C THR A 444 -21.81 16.12 54.82
N ALA A 445 -22.64 17.06 55.33
CA ALA A 445 -22.60 17.55 56.71
C ALA A 445 -23.93 17.33 57.45
N GLU A 446 -24.75 16.34 57.10
CA GLU A 446 -25.84 15.76 57.90
C GLU A 446 -25.64 14.27 58.17
#